data_187a5bf395db20fc445ad5192a763419
#
_entry.id   187a5bf395db20fc445ad5192a763419
#
_cell.length_a   1.000
_cell.length_b   1.000
_cell.length_c   1.000
_cell.angle_alpha   90.00
_cell.angle_beta   90.00
_cell.angle_gamma   90.00
#
_symmetry.space_group_name_H-M   'P 1'
#
loop_
_entity.id
_entity.type
_entity.pdbx_description
1 polymer ?
#
loop_
_entity_poly.entity_id
_entity_poly.type
_entity_poly.pdbx_seq_one_letter_code
_entity_poly.pdbx_strand_id
1 'polypeptide(L)'
;MSKFTEYIGSQFGNPRGIVGKICCVIMNVINRAMYKNTVTAMDICPGDKVLDIGYGNGYLLQQIDKKCEAELYGIDISDDMRLQATKRNKRAEKNGRLSLRVGDCCDLPYEDNMFDGVTSINTIYFWADTVRGLSEIYRVLKPGKSFYNVVYTKEWLDKLSYTKKGFKKYDPAQLMELGRAAGFEQMKIVDIVKGKSFVVIYTKNGR
;
A
#
# COMPACT_ATOMS: atom_id res chain seq x y z
N MET A 1 7.58 -21.56 -17.26
CA MET A 1 7.95 -21.02 -15.93
C MET A 1 7.98 -22.20 -14.96
N SER A 2 8.96 -22.28 -14.03
CA SER A 2 8.98 -23.38 -13.07
C SER A 2 7.88 -23.21 -12.02
N LYS A 3 7.36 -24.32 -11.46
CA LYS A 3 6.40 -24.30 -10.33
C LYS A 3 6.93 -23.50 -9.14
N PHE A 4 8.25 -23.51 -8.94
CA PHE A 4 8.93 -22.73 -7.91
C PHE A 4 8.80 -21.22 -8.12
N THR A 5 8.97 -20.73 -9.35
CA THR A 5 8.83 -19.31 -9.69
C THR A 5 7.39 -18.82 -9.49
N GLU A 6 6.40 -19.66 -9.81
CA GLU A 6 4.98 -19.36 -9.56
C GLU A 6 4.67 -19.29 -8.06
N TYR A 7 5.22 -20.24 -7.30
CA TYR A 7 5.08 -20.23 -5.84
C TYR A 7 5.70 -18.97 -5.20
N ILE A 8 6.91 -18.57 -5.62
CA ILE A 8 7.52 -17.33 -5.14
C ILE A 8 6.64 -16.11 -5.52
N GLY A 9 6.12 -16.06 -6.75
CA GLY A 9 5.19 -15.00 -7.18
C GLY A 9 3.96 -14.89 -6.29
N SER A 10 3.37 -16.02 -5.89
CA SER A 10 2.20 -16.04 -5.00
C SER A 10 2.50 -15.50 -3.60
N GLN A 11 3.75 -15.63 -3.11
CA GLN A 11 4.17 -15.11 -1.81
C GLN A 11 4.25 -13.57 -1.76
N PHE A 12 4.25 -12.89 -2.91
CA PHE A 12 4.16 -11.42 -2.94
C PHE A 12 2.72 -10.91 -2.81
N GLY A 13 1.73 -11.68 -3.27
CA GLY A 13 0.32 -11.33 -3.12
C GLY A 13 -0.29 -11.78 -1.78
N ASN A 14 0.13 -12.93 -1.28
CA ASN A 14 -0.36 -13.50 -0.01
C ASN A 14 0.75 -14.29 0.69
N PRO A 15 1.65 -13.60 1.43
CA PRO A 15 2.76 -14.24 2.11
C PRO A 15 2.29 -15.21 3.20
N ARG A 16 2.80 -16.47 3.18
CA ARG A 16 2.46 -17.50 4.16
C ARG A 16 3.71 -18.18 4.70
N GLY A 17 3.66 -18.54 5.98
CA GLY A 17 4.70 -19.33 6.66
C GLY A 17 6.09 -18.69 6.62
N ILE A 18 7.14 -19.52 6.70
CA ILE A 18 8.54 -19.08 6.79
C ILE A 18 9.00 -18.42 5.47
N VAL A 19 8.62 -18.98 4.32
CA VAL A 19 9.01 -18.45 3.02
C VAL A 19 8.41 -17.05 2.80
N GLY A 20 7.12 -16.85 3.13
CA GLY A 20 6.50 -15.54 3.09
C GLY A 20 7.21 -14.51 3.98
N LYS A 21 7.63 -14.91 5.18
CA LYS A 21 8.41 -14.03 6.08
C LYS A 21 9.74 -13.58 5.45
N ILE A 22 10.48 -14.52 4.86
CA ILE A 22 11.75 -14.23 4.18
C ILE A 22 11.52 -13.31 2.98
N CYS A 23 10.51 -13.58 2.15
CA CYS A 23 10.14 -12.72 1.04
C CYS A 23 9.83 -11.28 1.50
N CYS A 24 9.08 -11.11 2.59
CA CYS A 24 8.78 -9.78 3.15
C CYS A 24 10.05 -9.04 3.61
N VAL A 25 11.01 -9.72 4.23
CA VAL A 25 12.28 -9.09 4.65
C VAL A 25 13.09 -8.63 3.44
N ILE A 26 13.20 -9.49 2.42
CA ILE A 26 13.89 -9.15 1.16
C ILE A 26 13.19 -7.96 0.49
N MET A 27 11.85 -7.96 0.42
CA MET A 27 11.09 -6.86 -0.17
C MET A 27 11.26 -5.54 0.59
N ASN A 28 11.41 -5.57 1.91
CA ASN A 28 11.69 -4.35 2.67
C ASN A 28 13.01 -3.68 2.26
N VAL A 29 14.03 -4.48 1.93
CA VAL A 29 15.33 -3.97 1.43
C VAL A 29 15.17 -3.43 0.00
N ILE A 30 14.55 -4.22 -0.88
CA ILE A 30 14.38 -3.87 -2.30
C ILE A 30 13.50 -2.60 -2.45
N ASN A 31 12.45 -2.47 -1.64
CA ASN A 31 11.48 -1.37 -1.68
C ASN A 31 11.88 -0.18 -0.78
N ARG A 32 13.08 -0.16 -0.20
CA ARG A 32 13.51 0.87 0.77
C ARG A 32 13.33 2.30 0.24
N ALA A 33 13.64 2.54 -1.03
CA ALA A 33 13.43 3.83 -1.67
C ALA A 33 11.94 4.21 -1.73
N MET A 34 11.06 3.25 -2.07
CA MET A 34 9.62 3.46 -2.11
C MET A 34 9.10 3.88 -0.73
N TYR A 35 9.43 3.13 0.33
CA TYR A 35 9.02 3.47 1.70
C TYR A 35 9.51 4.85 2.13
N LYS A 36 10.80 5.14 1.93
CA LYS A 36 11.39 6.42 2.32
C LYS A 36 10.72 7.60 1.61
N ASN A 37 10.54 7.50 0.28
CA ASN A 37 9.93 8.58 -0.50
C ASN A 37 8.45 8.77 -0.15
N THR A 38 7.70 7.67 0.09
CA THR A 38 6.30 7.75 0.52
C THR A 38 6.20 8.49 1.86
N VAL A 39 6.95 8.08 2.88
CA VAL A 39 6.93 8.73 4.20
C VAL A 39 7.36 10.21 4.11
N THR A 40 8.28 10.54 3.20
CA THR A 40 8.69 11.94 2.99
C THR A 40 7.63 12.76 2.28
N ALA A 41 6.96 12.19 1.27
CA ALA A 41 5.92 12.85 0.49
C ALA A 41 4.62 13.07 1.28
N MET A 42 4.34 12.18 2.24
CA MET A 42 3.21 12.34 3.15
C MET A 42 3.54 13.41 4.19
N ASP A 43 2.83 14.52 4.13
CA ASP A 43 2.91 15.58 5.15
C ASP A 43 2.04 15.20 6.34
N ILE A 44 2.56 14.26 7.16
CA ILE A 44 1.86 13.67 8.31
C ILE A 44 2.22 14.43 9.57
N CYS A 45 1.19 14.85 10.30
CA CYS A 45 1.29 15.49 11.61
C CYS A 45 0.97 14.51 12.76
N PRO A 46 1.42 14.79 13.99
CA PRO A 46 1.00 14.04 15.17
C PRO A 46 -0.52 14.03 15.31
N GLY A 47 -1.11 12.87 15.56
CA GLY A 47 -2.56 12.67 15.67
C GLY A 47 -3.29 12.44 14.34
N ASP A 48 -2.63 12.59 13.18
CA ASP A 48 -3.22 12.23 11.89
C ASP A 48 -3.53 10.73 11.84
N LYS A 49 -4.65 10.38 11.23
CA LYS A 49 -5.05 8.99 10.96
C LYS A 49 -4.53 8.54 9.60
N VAL A 50 -3.65 7.55 9.60
CA VAL A 50 -3.01 7.03 8.39
C VAL A 50 -3.39 5.57 8.18
N LEU A 51 -3.91 5.23 6.98
CA LEU A 51 -4.26 3.87 6.59
C LEU A 51 -3.23 3.32 5.59
N ASP A 52 -2.72 2.11 5.84
CA ASP A 52 -1.87 1.36 4.90
C ASP A 52 -2.63 0.15 4.34
N ILE A 53 -2.87 0.16 3.02
CA ILE A 53 -3.56 -0.91 2.29
C ILE A 53 -2.54 -1.96 1.86
N GLY A 54 -2.71 -3.19 2.38
CA GLY A 54 -1.75 -4.27 2.20
C GLY A 54 -0.46 -4.00 2.99
N TYR A 55 -0.62 -3.74 4.29
CA TYR A 55 0.48 -3.33 5.19
C TYR A 55 1.60 -4.38 5.32
N GLY A 56 1.39 -5.62 4.85
CA GLY A 56 2.37 -6.70 4.93
C GLY A 56 2.91 -6.89 6.35
N ASN A 57 4.22 -6.92 6.53
CA ASN A 57 4.83 -7.06 7.86
C ASN A 57 4.89 -5.74 8.67
N GLY A 58 4.17 -4.70 8.26
CA GLY A 58 4.05 -3.42 8.97
C GLY A 58 5.29 -2.52 8.92
N TYR A 59 6.17 -2.70 7.91
CA TYR A 59 7.40 -1.92 7.83
C TYR A 59 7.14 -0.43 7.57
N LEU A 60 6.21 -0.09 6.65
CA LEU A 60 5.84 1.30 6.38
C LEU A 60 5.25 1.98 7.61
N LEU A 61 4.31 1.32 8.28
CA LEU A 61 3.70 1.83 9.53
C LEU A 61 4.77 2.15 10.59
N GLN A 62 5.79 1.28 10.73
CA GLN A 62 6.91 1.53 11.63
C GLN A 62 7.74 2.76 11.21
N GLN A 63 7.93 3.01 9.91
CA GLN A 63 8.65 4.19 9.45
C GLN A 63 7.83 5.47 9.72
N ILE A 64 6.52 5.42 9.57
CA ILE A 64 5.62 6.53 9.92
C ILE A 64 5.68 6.81 11.43
N ASP A 65 5.56 5.78 12.29
CA ASP A 65 5.64 5.93 13.75
C ASP A 65 6.97 6.54 14.22
N LYS A 66 8.07 6.25 13.52
CA LYS A 66 9.38 6.86 13.80
C LYS A 66 9.46 8.33 13.41
N LYS A 67 8.69 8.77 12.43
CA LYS A 67 8.67 10.15 11.94
C LYS A 67 7.77 11.03 12.80
N CYS A 68 6.58 10.53 13.14
CA CYS A 68 5.61 11.27 13.94
C CYS A 68 4.68 10.33 14.71
N GLU A 69 3.99 10.84 15.72
CA GLU A 69 3.02 10.10 16.53
C GLU A 69 1.62 10.12 15.91
N ALA A 70 1.50 9.50 14.71
CA ALA A 70 0.22 9.32 14.03
C ALA A 70 -0.57 8.14 14.62
N GLU A 71 -1.89 8.13 14.40
CA GLU A 71 -2.75 6.97 14.57
C GLU A 71 -2.64 6.08 13.33
N LEU A 72 -2.18 4.85 13.51
CA LEU A 72 -1.83 3.93 12.45
C LEU A 72 -2.92 2.88 12.25
N TYR A 73 -3.46 2.83 11.06
CA TYR A 73 -4.44 1.83 10.65
C TYR A 73 -3.87 1.00 9.50
N GLY A 74 -4.30 -0.24 9.40
CA GLY A 74 -3.91 -1.09 8.28
C GLY A 74 -4.96 -2.14 7.97
N ILE A 75 -5.08 -2.49 6.69
CA ILE A 75 -5.85 -3.63 6.21
C ILE A 75 -4.98 -4.50 5.30
N ASP A 76 -5.00 -5.81 5.52
CA ASP A 76 -4.28 -6.81 4.72
C ASP A 76 -5.10 -8.10 4.69
N ILE A 77 -5.01 -8.87 3.61
CA ILE A 77 -5.74 -10.14 3.48
C ILE A 77 -5.14 -11.28 4.32
N SER A 78 -3.94 -11.09 4.89
CA SER A 78 -3.16 -12.13 5.56
C SER A 78 -3.14 -11.95 7.08
N ASP A 79 -3.67 -12.93 7.83
CA ASP A 79 -3.56 -12.95 9.29
C ASP A 79 -2.09 -13.14 9.76
N ASP A 80 -1.29 -13.91 9.01
CA ASP A 80 0.16 -14.02 9.27
C ASP A 80 0.86 -12.66 9.23
N MET A 81 0.46 -11.78 8.31
CA MET A 81 1.00 -10.43 8.22
C MET A 81 0.53 -9.56 9.39
N ARG A 82 -0.73 -9.69 9.81
CA ARG A 82 -1.25 -8.98 10.98
C ARG A 82 -0.41 -9.27 12.23
N LEU A 83 -0.12 -10.55 12.50
CA LEU A 83 0.70 -10.95 13.65
C LEU A 83 2.13 -10.39 13.57
N GLN A 84 2.74 -10.37 12.38
CA GLN A 84 4.09 -9.82 12.18
C GLN A 84 4.10 -8.30 12.31
N ALA A 85 3.11 -7.61 11.73
CA ALA A 85 2.99 -6.15 11.78
C ALA A 85 2.75 -5.65 13.21
N THR A 86 1.88 -6.32 13.98
CA THR A 86 1.67 -6.03 15.42
C THR A 86 2.97 -6.17 16.20
N LYS A 87 3.69 -7.30 16.01
CA LYS A 87 4.97 -7.53 16.66
C LYS A 87 6.03 -6.49 16.29
N ARG A 88 6.04 -6.01 15.05
CA ARG A 88 6.98 -4.96 14.58
C ARG A 88 6.65 -3.60 15.18
N ASN A 89 5.38 -3.27 15.32
CA ASN A 89 4.89 -1.96 15.73
C ASN A 89 4.49 -1.90 17.22
N LYS A 90 5.15 -2.68 18.09
CA LYS A 90 4.85 -2.78 19.53
C LYS A 90 4.77 -1.44 20.27
N ARG A 91 5.54 -0.43 19.83
CA ARG A 91 5.51 0.90 20.43
C ARG A 91 4.14 1.57 20.19
N ALA A 92 3.72 1.62 18.94
CA ALA A 92 2.41 2.19 18.57
C ALA A 92 1.26 1.39 19.18
N GLU A 93 1.36 0.04 19.20
CA GLU A 93 0.37 -0.84 19.83
C GLU A 93 0.21 -0.56 21.33
N LYS A 94 1.31 -0.51 22.09
CA LYS A 94 1.29 -0.23 23.53
C LYS A 94 0.70 1.13 23.86
N ASN A 95 0.84 2.09 22.97
CA ASN A 95 0.31 3.45 23.12
C ASN A 95 -1.13 3.60 22.58
N GLY A 96 -1.79 2.51 22.18
CA GLY A 96 -3.16 2.52 21.65
C GLY A 96 -3.29 3.18 20.26
N ARG A 97 -2.17 3.39 19.54
CA ARG A 97 -2.14 4.08 18.23
C ARG A 97 -2.05 3.15 17.01
N LEU A 98 -2.23 1.82 17.18
CA LEU A 98 -2.18 0.83 16.11
C LEU A 98 -3.48 0.05 16.02
N SER A 99 -4.12 0.08 14.85
CA SER A 99 -5.33 -0.71 14.55
C SER A 99 -5.13 -1.48 13.24
N LEU A 100 -4.90 -2.78 13.32
CA LEU A 100 -4.68 -3.66 12.16
C LEU A 100 -5.86 -4.61 11.99
N ARG A 101 -6.38 -4.68 10.75
CA ARG A 101 -7.49 -5.58 10.39
C ARG A 101 -7.06 -6.54 9.28
N VAL A 102 -7.70 -7.69 9.25
CA VAL A 102 -7.67 -8.62 8.11
C VAL A 102 -8.91 -8.35 7.28
N GLY A 103 -8.72 -8.10 5.98
CA GLY A 103 -9.83 -7.78 5.07
C GLY A 103 -9.37 -7.36 3.69
N ASP A 104 -10.33 -7.06 2.82
CA ASP A 104 -10.13 -6.64 1.43
C ASP A 104 -10.28 -5.11 1.31
N CYS A 105 -9.45 -4.50 0.49
CA CYS A 105 -9.54 -3.06 0.18
C CYS A 105 -10.80 -2.68 -0.59
N CYS A 106 -11.48 -3.65 -1.20
CA CYS A 106 -12.75 -3.45 -1.90
C CYS A 106 -13.97 -3.30 -0.96
N ASP A 107 -13.76 -3.48 0.36
CA ASP A 107 -14.80 -3.35 1.39
C ASP A 107 -14.15 -2.89 2.71
N LEU A 108 -13.82 -1.60 2.78
CA LEU A 108 -13.10 -1.02 3.90
C LEU A 108 -14.03 -0.81 5.12
N PRO A 109 -13.74 -1.46 6.27
CA PRO A 109 -14.57 -1.37 7.47
C PRO A 109 -14.30 -0.08 8.26
N TYR A 110 -14.30 1.05 7.58
CA TYR A 110 -14.03 2.39 8.11
C TYR A 110 -15.08 3.39 7.66
N GLU A 111 -15.26 4.43 8.44
CA GLU A 111 -16.21 5.52 8.15
C GLU A 111 -15.73 6.41 7.00
N ASP A 112 -16.68 7.14 6.40
CA ASP A 112 -16.38 8.14 5.39
C ASP A 112 -15.52 9.27 5.98
N ASN A 113 -14.58 9.78 5.19
CA ASN A 113 -13.75 10.93 5.59
C ASN A 113 -12.99 10.72 6.91
N MET A 114 -12.52 9.50 7.16
CA MET A 114 -11.83 9.16 8.40
C MET A 114 -10.33 9.48 8.36
N PHE A 115 -9.65 9.30 7.21
CA PHE A 115 -8.20 9.29 7.12
C PHE A 115 -7.59 10.58 6.58
N ASP A 116 -6.48 11.01 7.20
CA ASP A 116 -5.65 12.14 6.77
C ASP A 116 -4.64 11.74 5.68
N GLY A 117 -4.41 10.45 5.50
CA GLY A 117 -3.59 9.90 4.43
C GLY A 117 -3.82 8.40 4.27
N VAL A 118 -3.78 7.93 3.03
CA VAL A 118 -3.85 6.50 2.71
C VAL A 118 -2.64 6.12 1.87
N THR A 119 -2.09 4.93 2.08
CA THR A 119 -0.96 4.40 1.31
C THR A 119 -1.24 3.00 0.79
N SER A 120 -0.58 2.66 -0.30
CA SER A 120 -0.44 1.30 -0.79
C SER A 120 0.90 1.16 -1.52
N ILE A 121 1.71 0.18 -1.15
CA ILE A 121 3.00 -0.06 -1.81
C ILE A 121 3.02 -1.47 -2.40
N ASN A 122 3.00 -1.56 -3.75
CA ASN A 122 3.06 -2.81 -4.51
C ASN A 122 1.93 -3.81 -4.23
N THR A 123 0.72 -3.35 -3.87
CA THR A 123 -0.42 -4.23 -3.58
C THR A 123 -1.52 -4.19 -4.64
N ILE A 124 -1.68 -3.07 -5.36
CA ILE A 124 -2.73 -2.87 -6.37
C ILE A 124 -2.76 -3.95 -7.47
N TYR A 125 -1.64 -4.62 -7.70
CA TYR A 125 -1.53 -5.73 -8.66
C TYR A 125 -2.44 -6.91 -8.34
N PHE A 126 -2.85 -7.05 -7.08
CA PHE A 126 -3.58 -8.20 -6.51
C PHE A 126 -5.03 -7.88 -6.16
N TRP A 127 -5.46 -6.62 -6.26
CA TRP A 127 -6.83 -6.24 -5.93
C TRP A 127 -7.84 -6.91 -6.85
N ALA A 128 -8.90 -7.46 -6.30
CA ALA A 128 -9.93 -8.15 -7.08
C ALA A 128 -10.61 -7.19 -8.06
N ASP A 129 -11.08 -6.05 -7.57
CA ASP A 129 -11.66 -4.95 -8.32
C ASP A 129 -10.92 -3.66 -7.98
N THR A 130 -10.15 -3.14 -8.95
CA THR A 130 -9.30 -1.97 -8.75
C THR A 130 -10.11 -0.68 -8.62
N VAL A 131 -11.19 -0.53 -9.41
CA VAL A 131 -12.05 0.65 -9.33
C VAL A 131 -12.78 0.68 -7.99
N ARG A 132 -13.33 -0.45 -7.54
CA ARG A 132 -13.99 -0.54 -6.25
C ARG A 132 -13.03 -0.24 -5.09
N GLY A 133 -11.81 -0.81 -5.10
CA GLY A 133 -10.80 -0.51 -4.09
C GLY A 133 -10.43 0.97 -4.05
N LEU A 134 -10.24 1.61 -5.21
CA LEU A 134 -9.99 3.05 -5.29
C LEU A 134 -11.19 3.88 -4.82
N SER A 135 -12.43 3.45 -5.11
CA SER A 135 -13.65 4.13 -4.64
C SER A 135 -13.80 4.05 -3.12
N GLU A 136 -13.48 2.91 -2.51
CA GLU A 136 -13.46 2.77 -1.05
C GLU A 136 -12.39 3.68 -0.41
N ILE A 137 -11.19 3.76 -1.02
CA ILE A 137 -10.14 4.67 -0.58
C ILE A 137 -10.61 6.13 -0.70
N TYR A 138 -11.26 6.49 -1.82
CA TYR A 138 -11.86 7.82 -1.98
C TYR A 138 -12.88 8.13 -0.89
N ARG A 139 -13.76 7.17 -0.57
CA ARG A 139 -14.79 7.30 0.47
C ARG A 139 -14.18 7.61 1.83
N VAL A 140 -13.17 6.83 2.25
CA VAL A 140 -12.58 6.93 3.59
C VAL A 140 -11.58 8.07 3.75
N LEU A 141 -11.02 8.64 2.66
CA LEU A 141 -10.17 9.82 2.69
C LEU A 141 -10.96 11.07 3.08
N LYS A 142 -10.37 11.93 3.91
CA LYS A 142 -10.89 13.28 4.16
C LYS A 142 -10.77 14.16 2.91
N PRO A 143 -11.67 15.14 2.71
CA PRO A 143 -11.52 16.14 1.65
C PRO A 143 -10.17 16.85 1.72
N GLY A 144 -9.54 17.07 0.55
CA GLY A 144 -8.21 17.67 0.42
C GLY A 144 -7.03 16.77 0.79
N LYS A 145 -7.28 15.54 1.26
CA LYS A 145 -6.24 14.58 1.62
C LYS A 145 -5.94 13.62 0.47
N SER A 146 -4.82 12.89 0.57
CA SER A 146 -4.27 12.13 -0.56
C SER A 146 -4.04 10.65 -0.26
N PHE A 147 -4.22 9.85 -1.32
CA PHE A 147 -3.80 8.45 -1.40
C PHE A 147 -2.51 8.34 -2.21
N TYR A 148 -1.51 7.66 -1.66
CA TYR A 148 -0.20 7.43 -2.25
C TYR A 148 -0.10 5.97 -2.72
N ASN A 149 -0.32 5.75 -4.02
CA ASN A 149 -0.20 4.42 -4.64
C ASN A 149 1.19 4.27 -5.27
N VAL A 150 2.04 3.50 -4.63
CA VAL A 150 3.44 3.31 -5.03
C VAL A 150 3.60 1.97 -5.71
N VAL A 151 4.12 2.00 -6.94
CA VAL A 151 4.20 0.82 -7.80
C VAL A 151 5.50 0.75 -8.59
N TYR A 152 5.85 -0.45 -9.02
CA TYR A 152 6.83 -0.65 -10.08
C TYR A 152 6.22 -0.33 -11.45
N THR A 153 7.06 0.14 -12.39
CA THR A 153 6.63 0.29 -13.79
C THR A 153 6.33 -1.06 -14.41
N LYS A 154 5.44 -1.08 -15.41
CA LYS A 154 5.11 -2.28 -16.18
C LYS A 154 6.37 -2.89 -16.80
N GLU A 155 7.24 -2.06 -17.38
CA GLU A 155 8.50 -2.48 -18.02
C GLU A 155 9.47 -3.12 -17.01
N TRP A 156 9.49 -2.64 -15.76
CA TRP A 156 10.29 -3.26 -14.71
C TRP A 156 9.70 -4.61 -14.30
N LEU A 157 8.39 -4.68 -14.09
CA LEU A 157 7.71 -5.93 -13.76
C LEU A 157 7.86 -6.98 -14.87
N ASP A 158 7.84 -6.58 -16.15
CA ASP A 158 8.00 -7.51 -17.28
C ASP A 158 9.37 -8.21 -17.33
N LYS A 159 10.40 -7.59 -16.74
CA LYS A 159 11.74 -8.20 -16.59
C LYS A 159 11.80 -9.27 -15.50
N LEU A 160 10.83 -9.28 -14.57
CA LEU A 160 10.83 -10.17 -13.43
C LEU A 160 10.02 -11.44 -13.73
N SER A 161 10.68 -12.59 -13.73
CA SER A 161 10.04 -13.87 -14.14
C SER A 161 8.82 -14.25 -13.27
N TYR A 162 8.87 -13.93 -11.98
CA TYR A 162 7.81 -14.26 -11.02
C TYR A 162 6.54 -13.38 -11.13
N THR A 163 6.58 -12.29 -11.91
CA THR A 163 5.42 -11.42 -12.14
C THR A 163 4.63 -11.76 -13.41
N LYS A 164 5.01 -12.83 -14.12
CA LYS A 164 4.34 -13.23 -15.37
C LYS A 164 2.93 -13.75 -15.18
N LYS A 165 2.61 -14.25 -13.97
CA LYS A 165 1.26 -14.70 -13.59
C LYS A 165 0.84 -14.07 -12.27
N GLY A 166 -0.46 -13.78 -12.12
CA GLY A 166 -1.04 -13.27 -10.88
C GLY A 166 -0.78 -11.80 -10.59
N PHE A 167 -0.14 -11.05 -11.48
CA PHE A 167 0.08 -9.61 -11.36
C PHE A 167 -0.69 -8.86 -12.43
N LYS A 168 -1.64 -8.02 -12.04
CA LYS A 168 -2.18 -6.97 -12.91
C LYS A 168 -1.08 -5.91 -13.07
N LYS A 169 -0.69 -5.59 -14.28
CA LYS A 169 0.37 -4.62 -14.57
C LYS A 169 -0.24 -3.38 -15.19
N TYR A 170 0.04 -2.25 -14.58
CA TYR A 170 -0.53 -0.97 -14.98
C TYR A 170 0.55 -0.03 -15.49
N ASP A 171 0.24 0.70 -16.55
CA ASP A 171 0.96 1.92 -16.88
C ASP A 171 0.35 3.14 -16.15
N PRO A 172 1.06 4.29 -16.12
CA PRO A 172 0.57 5.49 -15.43
C PRO A 172 -0.79 5.98 -15.94
N ALA A 173 -1.05 5.90 -17.26
CA ALA A 173 -2.29 6.38 -17.85
C ALA A 173 -3.49 5.54 -17.40
N GLN A 174 -3.33 4.20 -17.38
CA GLN A 174 -4.35 3.28 -16.87
C GLN A 174 -4.69 3.56 -15.40
N LEU A 175 -3.68 3.81 -14.55
CA LEU A 175 -3.92 4.15 -13.14
C LEU A 175 -4.68 5.46 -12.97
N MET A 176 -4.40 6.45 -13.82
CA MET A 176 -5.17 7.71 -13.82
C MET A 176 -6.62 7.50 -14.29
N GLU A 177 -6.87 6.68 -15.30
CA GLU A 177 -8.24 6.35 -15.76
C GLU A 177 -9.03 5.64 -14.66
N LEU A 178 -8.44 4.63 -14.01
CA LEU A 178 -9.04 3.94 -12.89
C LEU A 178 -9.33 4.88 -11.71
N GLY A 179 -8.43 5.83 -11.45
CA GLY A 179 -8.64 6.86 -10.44
C GLY A 179 -9.81 7.78 -10.76
N ARG A 180 -9.96 8.23 -12.02
CA ARG A 180 -11.13 9.02 -12.45
C ARG A 180 -12.42 8.24 -12.31
N ALA A 181 -12.44 6.97 -12.71
CA ALA A 181 -13.59 6.09 -12.55
C ALA A 181 -14.00 5.89 -11.08
N ALA A 182 -13.05 6.03 -10.15
CA ALA A 182 -13.27 5.93 -8.71
C ALA A 182 -13.61 7.28 -8.04
N GLY A 183 -13.65 8.40 -8.79
CA GLY A 183 -14.03 9.72 -8.29
C GLY A 183 -12.86 10.69 -8.03
N PHE A 184 -11.61 10.31 -8.26
CA PHE A 184 -10.47 11.21 -8.15
C PHE A 184 -10.32 12.09 -9.39
N GLU A 185 -10.34 13.40 -9.23
CA GLU A 185 -10.12 14.36 -10.31
C GLU A 185 -8.68 14.91 -10.32
N GLN A 186 -8.07 15.03 -9.14
CA GLN A 186 -6.73 15.55 -8.97
C GLN A 186 -5.73 14.41 -8.76
N MET A 187 -4.82 14.25 -9.72
CA MET A 187 -3.82 13.18 -9.66
C MET A 187 -2.46 13.68 -10.15
N LYS A 188 -1.39 13.23 -9.50
CA LYS A 188 -0.01 13.54 -9.86
C LYS A 188 0.83 12.27 -9.90
N ILE A 189 1.70 12.15 -10.90
CA ILE A 189 2.67 11.06 -11.01
C ILE A 189 4.06 11.62 -10.70
N VAL A 190 4.81 10.91 -9.85
CA VAL A 190 6.18 11.27 -9.48
C VAL A 190 7.06 10.03 -9.52
N ASP A 191 8.15 10.09 -10.25
CA ASP A 191 9.14 9.03 -10.26
C ASP A 191 9.82 8.90 -8.89
N ILE A 192 9.94 7.66 -8.39
CA ILE A 192 10.74 7.33 -7.21
C ILE A 192 12.13 6.88 -7.64
N VAL A 193 12.18 5.94 -8.56
CA VAL A 193 13.40 5.53 -9.25
C VAL A 193 13.08 5.48 -10.74
N LYS A 194 13.71 6.37 -11.50
CA LYS A 194 13.47 6.53 -12.95
C LYS A 194 13.51 5.19 -13.69
N GLY A 195 12.46 4.91 -14.46
CA GLY A 195 12.29 3.68 -15.24
C GLY A 195 12.08 2.40 -14.41
N LYS A 196 11.92 2.52 -13.06
CA LYS A 196 11.70 1.38 -12.18
C LYS A 196 10.45 1.49 -11.34
N SER A 197 10.22 2.64 -10.70
CA SER A 197 9.09 2.80 -9.78
C SER A 197 8.63 4.25 -9.69
N PHE A 198 7.34 4.44 -9.47
CA PHE A 198 6.69 5.74 -9.35
C PHE A 198 5.58 5.71 -8.30
N VAL A 199 5.12 6.87 -7.91
CA VAL A 199 3.92 7.05 -7.09
C VAL A 199 2.87 7.79 -7.90
N VAL A 200 1.63 7.31 -7.84
CA VAL A 200 0.46 8.10 -8.21
C VAL A 200 -0.15 8.66 -6.94
N ILE A 201 -0.21 9.95 -6.84
CA ILE A 201 -0.85 10.67 -5.73
C ILE A 201 -2.24 11.08 -6.19
N TYR A 202 -3.26 10.51 -5.57
CA TYR A 202 -4.67 10.78 -5.82
C TYR A 202 -5.17 11.69 -4.69
N THR A 203 -5.64 12.88 -5.01
CA THR A 203 -6.14 13.83 -4.01
C THR A 203 -7.67 13.91 -4.09
N LYS A 204 -8.34 13.71 -2.95
CA LYS A 204 -9.78 13.90 -2.84
C LYS A 204 -10.10 15.39 -2.87
N ASN A 205 -11.10 15.78 -3.67
CA ASN A 205 -11.49 17.18 -3.78
C ASN A 205 -11.78 17.78 -2.41
N GLY A 206 -11.23 18.95 -2.14
CA GLY A 206 -11.55 19.75 -0.97
C GLY A 206 -12.91 20.42 -1.14
N ARG A 207 -13.83 20.23 -0.23
CA ARG A 207 -15.00 21.09 -0.03
C ARG A 207 -15.08 21.45 1.43
#